data_a71d3f735a1150d7a6859b8ea2ada110
#
_entry.id   a71d3f735a1150d7a6859b8ea2ada110
#
_cell.length_a   1.000
_cell.length_b   1.000
_cell.length_c   1.000
_cell.angle_alpha   90.00
_cell.angle_beta   90.00
_cell.angle_gamma   90.00
#
_symmetry.space_group_name_H-M   'P 1'
#
loop_
_entity.id
_entity.type
_entity.pdbx_description
1 polymer ?
#
loop_
_entity_poly.entity_id
_entity_poly.type
_entity_poly.pdbx_seq_one_letter_code
_entity_poly.pdbx_strand_id
1 'polypeptide(L)'
;MGDYEKIICLQTFCDKQVVCNKCPLRNIDGDDGCTGFIEDWEEEKIDMAYKMVFEKEKPLKEFLTERRVVELQNGDRYLVVGDFLMGEKDYFIKDDFTNDLANCGLRKLDIVRIYNEISRIGALHYNDKDLSVIWERKPKKMTKEEIEKTLGYEIEIISK
;
A
#
# COMPACT_ATOMS: atom_id res chain seq x y z
N MET A 1 -12.50 4.43 -17.67
CA MET A 1 -12.90 3.16 -18.30
C MET A 1 -14.36 2.94 -17.99
N GLY A 2 -15.20 2.65 -18.99
CA GLY A 2 -16.64 2.42 -18.81
C GLY A 2 -16.92 1.02 -18.27
N ASP A 3 -18.12 0.79 -17.72
CA ASP A 3 -18.49 -0.50 -17.10
C ASP A 3 -18.42 -1.67 -18.07
N TYR A 4 -18.80 -1.43 -19.33
CA TYR A 4 -18.68 -2.43 -20.39
C TYR A 4 -17.25 -2.93 -20.59
N GLU A 5 -16.26 -2.04 -20.55
CA GLU A 5 -14.84 -2.41 -20.66
C GLU A 5 -14.37 -3.19 -19.44
N LYS A 6 -14.83 -2.84 -18.24
CA LYS A 6 -14.54 -3.57 -17.01
C LYS A 6 -15.12 -4.97 -17.04
N ILE A 7 -16.36 -5.13 -17.52
CA ILE A 7 -17.01 -6.44 -17.68
C ILE A 7 -16.18 -7.35 -18.59
N ILE A 8 -15.76 -6.87 -19.76
CA ILE A 8 -14.92 -7.65 -20.69
C ILE A 8 -13.60 -8.07 -20.03
N CYS A 9 -12.96 -7.17 -19.29
CA CYS A 9 -11.73 -7.48 -18.56
C CYS A 9 -11.95 -8.57 -17.52
N LEU A 10 -13.04 -8.49 -16.74
CA LEU A 10 -13.38 -9.48 -15.70
C LEU A 10 -13.74 -10.84 -16.31
N GLN A 11 -14.51 -10.89 -17.40
CA GLN A 11 -14.81 -12.12 -18.14
C GLN A 11 -13.53 -12.77 -18.63
N THR A 12 -12.65 -12.00 -19.31
CA THR A 12 -11.35 -12.48 -19.79
C THR A 12 -10.47 -13.00 -18.65
N PHE A 13 -10.55 -12.39 -17.47
CA PHE A 13 -9.86 -12.87 -16.28
C PHE A 13 -10.45 -14.20 -15.81
N CYS A 14 -11.78 -14.32 -15.70
CA CYS A 14 -12.46 -15.55 -15.30
C CYS A 14 -12.16 -16.71 -16.23
N ASP A 15 -12.19 -16.50 -17.55
CA ASP A 15 -11.91 -17.52 -18.56
C ASP A 15 -10.49 -18.11 -18.43
N LYS A 16 -9.56 -17.36 -17.89
CA LYS A 16 -8.16 -17.81 -17.64
C LYS A 16 -7.99 -18.53 -16.31
N GLN A 17 -8.98 -18.52 -15.42
CA GLN A 17 -8.88 -19.17 -14.12
C GLN A 17 -9.17 -20.68 -14.26
N VAL A 18 -8.16 -21.49 -14.03
CA VAL A 18 -8.29 -22.97 -14.08
C VAL A 18 -9.07 -23.51 -12.86
N VAL A 19 -9.06 -22.77 -11.74
CA VAL A 19 -9.63 -23.23 -10.47
C VAL A 19 -10.30 -22.09 -9.73
N CYS A 20 -11.64 -22.07 -9.72
CA CYS A 20 -12.43 -21.03 -9.06
C CYS A 20 -12.23 -20.95 -7.53
N ASN A 21 -11.84 -22.02 -6.84
CA ASN A 21 -11.63 -22.00 -5.40
C ASN A 21 -10.46 -21.12 -4.93
N LYS A 22 -9.57 -20.70 -5.84
CA LYS A 22 -8.46 -19.77 -5.60
C LYS A 22 -8.69 -18.39 -6.24
N CYS A 23 -9.84 -18.19 -6.86
CA CYS A 23 -10.19 -16.94 -7.51
C CYS A 23 -10.41 -15.83 -6.47
N PRO A 24 -9.82 -14.63 -6.62
CA PRO A 24 -10.03 -13.51 -5.71
C PRO A 24 -11.51 -13.06 -5.67
N LEU A 25 -12.28 -13.32 -6.73
CA LEU A 25 -13.69 -12.95 -6.81
C LEU A 25 -14.63 -13.95 -6.11
N ARG A 26 -14.11 -15.05 -5.57
CA ARG A 26 -14.94 -16.10 -4.97
C ARG A 26 -15.85 -15.60 -3.85
N ASN A 27 -15.38 -14.65 -3.04
CA ASN A 27 -16.08 -14.14 -1.87
C ASN A 27 -16.58 -12.70 -2.04
N ILE A 28 -16.78 -12.26 -3.28
CA ILE A 28 -17.16 -10.87 -3.54
C ILE A 28 -18.53 -10.51 -2.96
N ASP A 29 -19.41 -11.50 -2.79
CA ASP A 29 -20.76 -11.32 -2.22
C ASP A 29 -20.87 -11.80 -0.76
N GLY A 30 -19.76 -12.25 -0.15
CA GLY A 30 -19.80 -12.87 1.18
C GLY A 30 -20.39 -14.29 1.23
N ASP A 31 -20.99 -14.76 0.16
CA ASP A 31 -21.50 -16.11 -0.03
C ASP A 31 -20.58 -16.97 -0.92
N ASP A 32 -20.76 -18.29 -0.87
CA ASP A 32 -19.86 -19.31 -1.43
C ASP A 32 -19.68 -19.28 -2.97
N GLY A 33 -19.46 -18.14 -3.56
CA GLY A 33 -19.00 -18.10 -4.94
C GLY A 33 -19.45 -16.92 -5.77
N CYS A 34 -18.62 -16.61 -6.74
CA CYS A 34 -18.97 -15.84 -7.90
C CYS A 34 -20.10 -16.59 -8.64
N THR A 35 -21.35 -16.35 -8.24
CA THR A 35 -22.53 -16.94 -8.85
C THR A 35 -23.13 -15.95 -9.84
N GLY A 36 -23.36 -16.39 -11.05
CA GLY A 36 -23.99 -15.61 -12.11
C GLY A 36 -23.00 -15.08 -13.16
N PHE A 37 -23.58 -14.58 -14.22
CA PHE A 37 -22.83 -13.93 -15.30
C PHE A 37 -22.41 -12.54 -14.84
N ILE A 38 -21.16 -12.14 -15.08
CA ILE A 38 -20.62 -10.82 -14.72
C ILE A 38 -21.46 -9.70 -15.36
N GLU A 39 -22.10 -9.98 -16.46
CA GLU A 39 -23.00 -9.07 -17.19
C GLU A 39 -24.23 -8.66 -16.36
N ASP A 40 -24.66 -9.52 -15.41
CA ASP A 40 -25.82 -9.31 -14.57
C ASP A 40 -25.47 -8.62 -13.25
N TRP A 41 -24.20 -8.27 -13.04
CA TRP A 41 -23.75 -7.62 -11.81
C TRP A 41 -24.09 -6.12 -11.81
N GLU A 42 -24.44 -5.61 -10.64
CA GLU A 42 -24.61 -4.18 -10.44
C GLU A 42 -23.29 -3.42 -10.60
N GLU A 43 -23.35 -2.16 -11.00
CA GLU A 43 -22.19 -1.31 -11.27
C GLU A 43 -21.19 -1.29 -10.10
N GLU A 44 -21.68 -1.16 -8.85
CA GLU A 44 -20.85 -1.17 -7.65
C GLU A 44 -20.07 -2.48 -7.48
N LYS A 45 -20.70 -3.60 -7.82
CA LYS A 45 -20.06 -4.92 -7.75
C LYS A 45 -19.01 -5.09 -8.86
N ILE A 46 -19.29 -4.61 -10.07
CA ILE A 46 -18.33 -4.60 -11.19
C ILE A 46 -17.10 -3.77 -10.80
N ASP A 47 -17.30 -2.59 -10.21
CA ASP A 47 -16.22 -1.72 -9.75
C ASP A 47 -15.37 -2.38 -8.67
N MET A 48 -16.00 -2.99 -7.69
CA MET A 48 -15.32 -3.70 -6.61
C MET A 48 -14.49 -4.88 -7.17
N ALA A 49 -15.10 -5.69 -8.03
CA ALA A 49 -14.43 -6.82 -8.67
C ALA A 49 -13.24 -6.38 -9.50
N TYR A 50 -13.41 -5.32 -10.29
CA TYR A 50 -12.35 -4.77 -11.12
C TYR A 50 -11.17 -4.28 -10.28
N LYS A 51 -11.43 -3.55 -9.21
CA LYS A 51 -10.40 -3.12 -8.25
C LYS A 51 -9.67 -4.31 -7.62
N MET A 52 -10.40 -5.34 -7.19
CA MET A 52 -9.80 -6.53 -6.59
C MET A 52 -8.86 -7.28 -7.53
N VAL A 53 -9.12 -7.28 -8.82
CA VAL A 53 -8.37 -8.05 -9.83
C VAL A 53 -7.28 -7.23 -10.48
N PHE A 54 -7.59 -6.01 -10.91
CA PHE A 54 -6.74 -5.22 -11.80
C PHE A 54 -6.14 -3.99 -11.13
N GLU A 55 -6.83 -3.40 -10.17
CA GLU A 55 -6.31 -2.30 -9.35
C GLU A 55 -5.76 -2.85 -8.03
N LYS A 56 -4.93 -3.88 -8.10
CA LYS A 56 -4.07 -4.18 -6.95
C LYS A 56 -3.30 -2.90 -6.67
N GLU A 57 -3.55 -2.30 -5.51
CA GLU A 57 -2.70 -1.20 -5.05
C GLU A 57 -1.27 -1.66 -5.26
N LYS A 58 -0.54 -0.92 -6.08
CA LYS A 58 0.88 -1.22 -6.29
C LYS A 58 1.51 -1.30 -4.92
N PRO A 59 2.27 -2.36 -4.63
CA PRO A 59 2.95 -2.45 -3.35
C PRO A 59 3.62 -1.11 -3.10
N LEU A 60 3.40 -0.50 -1.94
CA LEU A 60 4.00 0.81 -1.61
C LEU A 60 5.51 0.80 -1.82
N LYS A 61 6.13 -0.37 -1.68
CA LYS A 61 7.54 -0.61 -1.98
C LYS A 61 7.93 -0.26 -3.44
N GLU A 62 7.02 -0.34 -4.40
CA GLU A 62 7.27 0.08 -5.78
C GLU A 62 7.43 1.60 -5.93
N PHE A 63 6.99 2.38 -4.94
CA PHE A 63 7.26 3.82 -4.89
C PHE A 63 8.70 4.14 -4.47
N LEU A 64 9.48 3.16 -3.99
CA LEU A 64 10.90 3.34 -3.67
C LEU A 64 11.75 3.32 -4.95
N THR A 65 11.50 4.27 -5.83
CA THR A 65 12.26 4.45 -7.07
C THR A 65 13.49 5.31 -6.84
N GLU A 66 14.42 5.22 -7.79
CA GLU A 66 15.67 5.98 -7.78
C GLU A 66 15.47 7.47 -7.51
N ARG A 67 16.35 8.08 -6.73
CA ARG A 67 16.36 9.49 -6.36
C ARG A 67 15.19 9.98 -5.51
N ARG A 68 14.31 9.13 -5.05
CA ARG A 68 13.29 9.53 -4.09
C ARG A 68 13.89 9.63 -2.70
N VAL A 69 13.38 10.57 -1.92
CA VAL A 69 13.70 10.68 -0.51
C VAL A 69 12.59 10.03 0.29
N VAL A 70 12.94 9.25 1.29
CA VAL A 70 12.00 8.66 2.24
C VAL A 70 12.29 9.19 3.63
N GLU A 71 11.26 9.31 4.45
CA GLU A 71 11.35 9.69 5.86
C GLU A 71 10.84 8.53 6.71
N LEU A 72 11.64 8.15 7.69
CA LEU A 72 11.27 7.12 8.65
C LEU A 72 10.48 7.72 9.82
N GLN A 73 9.82 6.87 10.59
CA GLN A 73 9.02 7.28 11.74
C GLN A 73 9.83 8.00 12.83
N ASN A 74 11.13 7.75 12.91
CA ASN A 74 12.05 8.46 13.81
C ASN A 74 12.47 9.86 13.31
N GLY A 75 12.04 10.25 12.10
CA GLY A 75 12.35 11.53 11.46
C GLY A 75 13.61 11.52 10.58
N ASP A 76 14.37 10.44 10.57
CA ASP A 76 15.55 10.31 9.70
C ASP A 76 15.13 10.17 8.24
N ARG A 77 15.93 10.74 7.33
CA ARG A 77 15.67 10.72 5.90
C ARG A 77 16.76 9.99 5.12
N TYR A 78 16.33 9.27 4.10
CA TYR A 78 17.18 8.44 3.26
C TYR A 78 16.88 8.69 1.79
N LEU A 79 17.95 8.68 0.98
CA LEU A 79 17.85 8.73 -0.47
C LEU A 79 17.80 7.31 -1.02
N VAL A 80 16.86 7.05 -1.92
CA VAL A 80 16.79 5.77 -2.65
C VAL A 80 17.84 5.75 -3.76
N VAL A 81 18.78 4.81 -3.69
CA VAL A 81 19.86 4.59 -4.67
C VAL A 81 19.92 3.09 -4.98
N GLY A 82 19.45 2.72 -6.16
CA GLY A 82 19.30 1.29 -6.51
C GLY A 82 18.43 0.55 -5.50
N ASP A 83 18.97 -0.49 -4.88
CA ASP A 83 18.28 -1.28 -3.85
C ASP A 83 18.54 -0.78 -2.42
N PHE A 84 19.18 0.36 -2.27
CA PHE A 84 19.56 0.91 -0.98
C PHE A 84 18.77 2.18 -0.65
N LEU A 85 18.54 2.38 0.64
CA LEU A 85 18.13 3.63 1.26
C LEU A 85 19.37 4.19 1.96
N MET A 86 19.95 5.23 1.39
CA MET A 86 21.22 5.81 1.84
C MET A 86 20.98 7.01 2.75
N GLY A 87 21.39 6.92 3.99
CA GLY A 87 21.42 8.02 4.96
C GLY A 87 22.79 8.68 5.08
N GLU A 88 22.93 9.65 5.98
CA GLU A 88 24.21 10.31 6.24
C GLU A 88 25.22 9.40 6.98
N LYS A 89 24.73 8.49 7.81
CA LYS A 89 25.55 7.68 8.72
C LYS A 89 25.42 6.18 8.48
N ASP A 90 24.31 5.76 7.91
CA ASP A 90 23.97 4.37 7.73
C ASP A 90 23.15 4.18 6.43
N TYR A 91 22.78 2.94 6.18
CA TYR A 91 21.93 2.57 5.06
C TYR A 91 21.03 1.39 5.43
N PHE A 92 19.93 1.25 4.70
CA PHE A 92 19.07 0.07 4.68
C PHE A 92 19.02 -0.52 3.28
N ILE A 93 18.70 -1.79 3.16
CA ILE A 93 18.31 -2.39 1.89
C ILE A 93 16.77 -2.35 1.77
N LYS A 94 16.27 -2.25 0.55
CA LYS A 94 14.80 -2.24 0.32
C LYS A 94 14.11 -3.47 0.91
N ASP A 95 14.81 -4.61 1.01
CA ASP A 95 14.26 -5.85 1.56
C ASP A 95 14.13 -5.86 3.08
N ASP A 96 14.70 -4.86 3.77
CA ASP A 96 14.42 -4.62 5.18
C ASP A 96 12.99 -4.09 5.43
N PHE A 97 12.27 -3.76 4.35
CA PHE A 97 10.91 -3.24 4.39
C PHE A 97 9.92 -4.16 3.69
N THR A 98 8.74 -4.29 4.28
CA THR A 98 7.61 -5.01 3.70
C THR A 98 6.97 -4.23 2.55
N ASN A 99 6.02 -4.83 1.84
CA ASN A 99 5.31 -4.18 0.74
C ASN A 99 4.50 -2.94 1.16
N ASP A 100 4.13 -2.83 2.43
CA ASP A 100 3.45 -1.68 3.04
C ASP A 100 4.42 -0.73 3.76
N LEU A 101 5.72 -0.85 3.48
CA LEU A 101 6.79 0.01 3.97
C LEU A 101 7.03 -0.05 5.49
N ALA A 102 6.60 -1.12 6.16
CA ALA A 102 6.99 -1.39 7.53
C ALA A 102 8.38 -2.02 7.58
N ASN A 103 9.22 -1.59 8.52
CA ASN A 103 10.51 -2.21 8.74
C ASN A 103 10.35 -3.60 9.38
N CYS A 104 11.06 -4.60 8.87
CA CYS A 104 10.94 -5.99 9.33
C CYS A 104 11.40 -6.22 10.78
N GLY A 105 12.14 -5.28 11.37
CA GLY A 105 12.67 -5.41 12.73
C GLY A 105 12.12 -4.37 13.72
N LEU A 106 12.11 -3.11 13.37
CA LEU A 106 11.84 -2.01 14.30
C LEU A 106 10.82 -1.01 13.75
N ARG A 107 9.63 -0.93 14.33
CA ARG A 107 8.57 0.02 13.90
C ARG A 107 8.99 1.48 13.82
N LYS A 108 9.92 1.93 14.67
CA LYS A 108 10.46 3.30 14.60
C LYS A 108 11.20 3.61 13.30
N LEU A 109 11.51 2.58 12.51
CA LEU A 109 12.14 2.64 11.20
C LEU A 109 11.14 2.43 10.05
N ASP A 110 9.84 2.35 10.33
CA ASP A 110 8.82 2.32 9.28
C ASP A 110 8.92 3.57 8.41
N ILE A 111 8.80 3.42 7.11
CA ILE A 111 8.70 4.57 6.21
C ILE A 111 7.33 5.21 6.40
N VAL A 112 7.31 6.50 6.71
CA VAL A 112 6.10 7.28 6.94
C VAL A 112 5.82 8.31 5.86
N ARG A 113 6.85 8.73 5.09
CA ARG A 113 6.69 9.63 3.94
C ARG A 113 7.61 9.23 2.80
N ILE A 114 7.14 9.46 1.60
CA ILE A 114 7.93 9.40 0.37
C ILE A 114 7.78 10.75 -0.31
N TYR A 115 8.91 11.30 -0.73
CA TYR A 115 8.99 12.57 -1.43
C TYR A 115 9.27 12.35 -2.91
N ASN A 116 9.06 13.39 -3.70
CA ASN A 116 9.39 13.42 -5.13
C ASN A 116 10.87 13.13 -5.40
N GLU A 117 11.17 12.88 -6.64
CA GLU A 117 12.55 12.71 -7.11
C GLU A 117 13.33 14.02 -7.01
N ILE A 118 14.57 13.95 -6.52
CA ILE A 118 15.47 15.07 -6.48
C ILE A 118 16.32 15.13 -7.78
N SER A 119 16.44 16.32 -8.35
CA SER A 119 17.08 16.53 -9.65
C SER A 119 18.59 16.42 -9.65
N ARG A 120 19.24 16.50 -8.49
CA ARG A 120 20.71 16.45 -8.36
C ARG A 120 21.16 15.28 -7.49
N ILE A 121 21.77 14.30 -8.12
CA ILE A 121 22.57 13.27 -7.45
C ILE A 121 23.94 13.90 -7.19
N GLY A 122 24.21 14.29 -5.97
CA GLY A 122 25.55 14.84 -5.67
C GLY A 122 25.74 15.33 -4.25
N ALA A 123 24.65 15.43 -3.52
CA ALA A 123 24.75 15.68 -2.09
C ALA A 123 23.58 14.96 -1.39
N LEU A 124 23.88 14.21 -0.37
CA LEU A 124 22.91 13.82 0.67
C LEU A 124 22.29 15.08 1.34
N HIS A 125 22.65 16.27 0.87
CA HIS A 125 22.09 17.55 1.27
C HIS A 125 21.09 18.03 0.24
N TYR A 126 19.83 17.66 0.40
CA TYR A 126 18.70 18.26 -0.31
C TYR A 126 18.10 19.37 0.54
N ASN A 127 17.68 20.44 -0.10
CA ASN A 127 16.98 21.50 0.59
C ASN A 127 15.52 21.03 0.82
N ASP A 128 15.02 21.17 2.03
CA ASP A 128 13.63 20.84 2.38
C ASP A 128 12.59 21.51 1.48
N LYS A 129 12.94 22.66 0.88
CA LYS A 129 12.07 23.39 -0.05
C LYS A 129 11.87 22.68 -1.40
N ASP A 130 12.77 21.76 -1.74
CA ASP A 130 12.71 21.01 -3.00
C ASP A 130 11.95 19.69 -2.85
N LEU A 131 11.54 19.35 -1.62
CA LEU A 131 10.83 18.13 -1.31
C LEU A 131 9.33 18.36 -1.29
N SER A 132 8.60 17.65 -2.14
CA SER A 132 7.13 17.54 -2.09
C SER A 132 6.72 16.12 -1.74
N VAL A 133 5.82 15.99 -0.78
CA VAL A 133 5.30 14.69 -0.34
C VAL A 133 4.43 14.10 -1.46
N ILE A 134 4.79 12.91 -1.92
CA ILE A 134 3.99 12.15 -2.89
C ILE A 134 3.18 11.04 -2.23
N TRP A 135 3.62 10.59 -1.07
CA TRP A 135 2.89 9.63 -0.25
C TRP A 135 3.19 9.86 1.24
N GLU A 136 2.17 9.73 2.07
CA GLU A 136 2.27 9.81 3.53
C GLU A 136 1.42 8.72 4.18
N ARG A 137 1.99 8.02 5.14
CA ARG A 137 1.30 7.02 5.94
C ARG A 137 0.24 7.71 6.80
N LYS A 138 -1.03 7.44 6.50
CA LYS A 138 -2.13 7.93 7.33
C LYS A 138 -2.16 7.14 8.65
N PRO A 139 -2.35 7.79 9.79
CA PRO A 139 -2.55 7.10 11.04
C PRO A 139 -3.79 6.18 10.92
N LYS A 140 -3.63 4.93 11.31
CA LYS A 140 -4.76 4.00 11.35
C LYS A 140 -5.74 4.49 12.42
N LYS A 141 -6.92 4.90 11.99
CA LYS A 141 -8.03 5.18 12.92
C LYS A 141 -8.54 3.84 13.43
N MET A 142 -8.53 3.67 14.72
CA MET A 142 -9.08 2.48 15.39
C MET A 142 -10.12 2.94 16.41
N THR A 143 -11.20 2.19 16.53
CA THR A 143 -12.16 2.40 17.61
C THR A 143 -11.57 1.88 18.93
N LYS A 144 -12.16 2.29 20.05
CA LYS A 144 -11.77 1.79 21.38
C LYS A 144 -11.84 0.25 21.42
N GLU A 145 -12.92 -0.32 20.89
CA GLU A 145 -13.17 -1.77 20.87
C GLU A 145 -12.11 -2.52 20.03
N GLU A 146 -11.69 -1.95 18.91
CA GLU A 146 -10.63 -2.52 18.07
C GLU A 146 -9.27 -2.50 18.78
N ILE A 147 -8.98 -1.42 19.51
CA ILE A 147 -7.75 -1.30 20.31
C ILE A 147 -7.76 -2.32 21.45
N GLU A 148 -8.85 -2.40 22.21
CA GLU A 148 -9.01 -3.36 23.32
C GLU A 148 -8.91 -4.81 22.82
N LYS A 149 -9.53 -5.13 21.70
CA LYS A 149 -9.40 -6.44 21.05
C LYS A 149 -7.96 -6.78 20.67
N THR A 150 -7.21 -5.78 20.19
CA THR A 150 -5.81 -5.95 19.78
C THR A 150 -4.88 -6.11 20.98
N LEU A 151 -5.14 -5.38 22.06
CA LEU A 151 -4.34 -5.40 23.27
C LEU A 151 -4.69 -6.56 24.21
N GLY A 152 -5.92 -7.09 24.12
CA GLY A 152 -6.41 -8.16 24.99
C GLY A 152 -6.84 -7.71 26.39
N TYR A 153 -6.96 -6.37 26.62
CA TYR A 153 -7.46 -5.79 27.87
C TYR A 153 -8.21 -4.49 27.61
N GLU A 154 -9.07 -4.10 28.54
CA GLU A 154 -9.81 -2.84 28.48
C GLU A 154 -8.91 -1.63 28.72
N ILE A 155 -9.19 -0.54 27.98
CA ILE A 155 -8.47 0.73 28.10
C ILE A 155 -9.42 1.85 28.52
N GLU A 156 -8.92 2.81 29.29
CA GLU A 156 -9.62 4.05 29.61
C GLU A 156 -8.98 5.21 28.83
N ILE A 157 -9.80 5.92 28.06
CA ILE A 157 -9.33 7.11 27.32
C ILE A 157 -9.47 8.31 28.24
N ILE A 158 -8.34 8.80 28.77
CA ILE A 158 -8.30 10.00 29.59
C ILE A 158 -8.07 11.19 28.68
N SER A 159 -9.09 12.04 28.52
CA SER A 159 -8.95 13.35 27.85
C SER A 159 -8.29 14.34 28.82
N LYS A 160 -7.17 14.94 28.40
CA LYS A 160 -6.53 16.05 29.15
C LYS A 160 -7.19 17.37 28.79
#